data_fb204f3f3fea85edd288ef53708ed9a4
#
_entry.id   fb204f3f3fea85edd288ef53708ed9a4
#
_cell.length_a   1.000
_cell.length_b   1.000
_cell.length_c   1.000
_cell.angle_alpha   90.00
_cell.angle_beta   90.00
_cell.angle_gamma   90.00
#
_symmetry.space_group_name_H-M   'P 1'
#
loop_
_entity.id
_entity.type
_entity.pdbx_description
1 polymer ?
#
loop_
_entity_poly.entity_id
_entity_poly.type
_entity_poly.pdbx_seq_one_letter_code
_entity_poly.pdbx_strand_id
1 'polypeptide(L)'
;MRKWLPLTAVCLGAFMLLVDVTIVTVALPDMAADMAADTSFGGFSALQWVMDVYALALAALLLGAGSLADRIGRRRVYLAGLGLFAAASLACGLATGPAELIAFRAVQGIGGAAMFATTMALLSSAYQGRDRGVAFGVWGAVNGAAAAAGPIIGGLLTEQFGWRWIFFINLPVCALAVYVTLKAVAESRAPRAGRLDLPGMATFTTGAAALTYAVIRVGENGWSSPTTLALLGLGVAAFGAFVLVELRSTHPMLDLSLFRSPTFVAVMAAGLLLSGAAFSYLMYVSLWLQSAEGMSPVGGGLVLLPLSAAGFVVAAVAGRLLHGVPPRLTIGGGLLLIGAGALLQAWMLDAGDGWSALVPGLLVTGVGVGAATPALAATAMGAVAPARAGMAGGALNTARQLGTALGIAVLGAVFHAGLRSGLGEGGRELAEPLASGGAGQLLAAAPAGAAREALTGLVEAAFASGLRETFLASAAMGLAGALTVFLLLRGGTPDTAAGIPRARTKSPESAGAVAPPARS
;
A
#
# COMPACT_ATOMS: atom_id res chain seq x y z
N MET A 1 -10.65 24.74 -14.02
CA MET A 1 -9.76 23.62 -14.39
C MET A 1 -8.32 23.79 -13.90
N ARG A 2 -7.66 24.94 -14.01
CA ARG A 2 -6.25 25.14 -13.59
C ARG A 2 -5.97 24.78 -12.10
N LYS A 3 -6.96 24.96 -11.21
CA LYS A 3 -6.85 24.68 -9.77
C LYS A 3 -6.55 23.19 -9.47
N TRP A 4 -7.06 22.26 -10.28
CA TRP A 4 -6.95 20.82 -10.02
C TRP A 4 -5.80 20.12 -10.76
N LEU A 5 -5.01 20.85 -11.55
CA LEU A 5 -3.86 20.31 -12.26
C LEU A 5 -2.80 19.66 -11.33
N PRO A 6 -2.47 20.21 -10.13
CA PRO A 6 -1.57 19.54 -9.22
C PRO A 6 -2.11 18.18 -8.76
N LEU A 7 -3.42 18.07 -8.52
CA LEU A 7 -4.08 16.80 -8.21
C LEU A 7 -3.95 15.81 -9.36
N THR A 8 -4.19 16.24 -10.59
CA THR A 8 -4.04 15.41 -11.79
C THR A 8 -2.61 14.86 -11.90
N ALA A 9 -1.59 15.71 -11.70
CA ALA A 9 -0.18 15.29 -11.74
C ALA A 9 0.13 14.18 -10.72
N VAL A 10 -0.30 14.37 -9.46
CA VAL A 10 -0.08 13.41 -8.38
C VAL A 10 -0.89 12.13 -8.59
N CYS A 11 -2.14 12.25 -9.07
CA CYS A 11 -3.00 11.10 -9.36
C CYS A 11 -2.46 10.25 -10.52
N LEU A 12 -1.90 10.85 -11.58
CA LEU A 12 -1.26 10.10 -12.67
C LEU A 12 -0.10 9.24 -12.16
N GLY A 13 0.78 9.80 -11.32
CA GLY A 13 1.89 9.04 -10.75
C GLY A 13 1.42 7.95 -9.78
N ALA A 14 0.44 8.24 -8.91
CA ALA A 14 -0.10 7.26 -7.99
C ALA A 14 -0.85 6.13 -8.72
N PHE A 15 -1.63 6.46 -9.74
CA PHE A 15 -2.31 5.50 -10.60
C PHE A 15 -1.32 4.54 -11.24
N MET A 16 -0.30 5.09 -11.89
CA MET A 16 0.73 4.31 -12.58
C MET A 16 1.48 3.37 -11.61
N LEU A 17 1.87 3.86 -10.44
CA LEU A 17 2.54 3.05 -9.41
C LEU A 17 1.72 1.84 -9.00
N LEU A 18 0.42 2.02 -8.78
CA LEU A 18 -0.45 0.94 -8.31
C LEU A 18 -0.85 -0.01 -9.44
N VAL A 19 -1.04 0.52 -10.66
CA VAL A 19 -1.22 -0.32 -11.86
C VAL A 19 0.03 -1.18 -12.06
N ASP A 20 1.24 -0.61 -11.96
CA ASP A 20 2.50 -1.35 -12.15
C ASP A 20 2.66 -2.52 -11.16
N VAL A 21 2.22 -2.35 -9.91
CA VAL A 21 2.21 -3.44 -8.93
C VAL A 21 1.29 -4.59 -9.35
N THR A 22 0.10 -4.27 -9.84
CA THR A 22 -0.94 -5.27 -10.10
C THR A 22 -0.89 -5.84 -11.53
N ILE A 23 -0.37 -5.10 -12.49
CA ILE A 23 -0.26 -5.50 -13.89
C ILE A 23 0.73 -6.66 -14.09
N VAL A 24 1.82 -6.67 -13.33
CA VAL A 24 2.89 -7.68 -13.41
C VAL A 24 2.37 -9.05 -12.98
N THR A 25 1.44 -9.13 -12.02
CA THR A 25 0.90 -10.42 -11.54
C THR A 25 0.24 -11.23 -12.64
N VAL A 26 -0.38 -10.54 -13.59
CA VAL A 26 -1.09 -11.15 -14.73
C VAL A 26 -0.12 -11.64 -15.80
N ALA A 27 0.98 -10.94 -15.99
CA ALA A 27 1.97 -11.23 -17.01
C ALA A 27 3.01 -12.30 -16.61
N LEU A 28 3.03 -12.70 -15.32
CA LEU A 28 4.01 -13.67 -14.81
C LEU A 28 4.06 -14.99 -15.59
N PRO A 29 2.94 -15.64 -15.96
CA PRO A 29 2.98 -16.89 -16.73
C PRO A 29 3.65 -16.74 -18.11
N ASP A 30 3.37 -15.63 -18.81
CA ASP A 30 3.96 -15.36 -20.12
C ASP A 30 5.45 -14.99 -20.00
N MET A 31 5.83 -14.25 -18.95
CA MET A 31 7.25 -14.03 -18.63
C MET A 31 7.97 -15.34 -18.35
N ALA A 32 7.32 -16.27 -17.61
CA ALA A 32 7.86 -17.59 -17.33
C ALA A 32 8.12 -18.36 -18.62
N ALA A 33 7.18 -18.38 -19.53
CA ALA A 33 7.27 -19.09 -20.80
C ALA A 33 8.37 -18.52 -21.71
N ASP A 34 8.48 -17.18 -21.79
CA ASP A 34 9.46 -16.50 -22.65
C ASP A 34 10.90 -16.62 -22.10
N MET A 35 11.06 -16.67 -20.78
CA MET A 35 12.37 -16.74 -20.11
C MET A 35 12.78 -18.16 -19.69
N ALA A 36 11.97 -19.18 -19.97
CA ALA A 36 12.23 -20.58 -19.59
C ALA A 36 13.53 -21.18 -20.21
N ALA A 37 14.05 -20.56 -21.26
CA ALA A 37 15.31 -20.97 -21.89
C ALA A 37 16.56 -20.69 -21.03
N ASP A 38 16.48 -19.79 -20.06
CA ASP A 38 17.58 -19.46 -19.15
C ASP A 38 17.47 -20.28 -17.84
N THR A 39 18.05 -21.48 -17.87
CA THR A 39 18.07 -22.43 -16.74
C THR A 39 18.95 -21.98 -15.57
N SER A 40 19.69 -20.90 -15.69
CA SER A 40 20.64 -20.42 -14.67
C SER A 40 19.97 -19.76 -13.44
N PHE A 41 18.71 -19.36 -13.57
CA PHE A 41 17.92 -18.75 -12.49
C PHE A 41 16.64 -19.57 -12.23
N GLY A 42 16.70 -20.48 -11.33
CA GLY A 42 15.64 -21.28 -10.67
C GLY A 42 14.14 -21.05 -11.00
N GLY A 43 13.73 -21.07 -12.25
CA GLY A 43 12.33 -21.21 -12.66
C GLY A 43 11.35 -20.16 -12.07
N PHE A 44 10.22 -20.63 -11.54
CA PHE A 44 9.12 -19.81 -10.99
C PHE A 44 9.53 -18.90 -9.83
N SER A 45 10.49 -19.32 -8.99
CA SER A 45 11.04 -18.53 -7.88
C SER A 45 11.68 -17.22 -8.35
N ALA A 46 12.39 -17.24 -9.49
CA ALA A 46 13.03 -16.03 -10.02
C ALA A 46 11.99 -14.97 -10.46
N LEU A 47 10.86 -15.42 -11.00
CA LEU A 47 9.79 -14.52 -11.44
C LEU A 47 9.02 -13.90 -10.29
N GLN A 48 8.86 -14.63 -9.18
CA GLN A 48 8.33 -14.07 -7.95
C GLN A 48 9.20 -12.91 -7.46
N TRP A 49 10.53 -13.02 -7.59
CA TRP A 49 11.47 -11.94 -7.27
C TRP A 49 11.29 -10.68 -8.12
N VAL A 50 10.75 -10.78 -9.32
CA VAL A 50 10.41 -9.60 -10.14
C VAL A 50 9.38 -8.70 -9.44
N MET A 51 8.44 -9.31 -8.70
CA MET A 51 7.45 -8.56 -7.91
C MET A 51 8.03 -8.13 -6.56
N ASP A 52 8.67 -9.06 -5.87
CA ASP A 52 9.09 -8.90 -4.49
C ASP A 52 10.18 -7.83 -4.34
N VAL A 53 11.16 -7.76 -5.23
CA VAL A 53 12.23 -6.77 -5.17
C VAL A 53 11.72 -5.34 -5.36
N TYR A 54 10.70 -5.14 -6.18
CA TYR A 54 10.06 -3.85 -6.35
C TYR A 54 9.36 -3.42 -5.05
N ALA A 55 8.53 -4.30 -4.47
CA ALA A 55 7.82 -4.04 -3.22
C ALA A 55 8.80 -3.81 -2.06
N LEU A 56 9.89 -4.58 -2.01
CA LEU A 56 10.98 -4.45 -1.05
C LEU A 56 11.65 -3.07 -1.15
N ALA A 57 12.09 -2.68 -2.35
CA ALA A 57 12.74 -1.39 -2.58
C ALA A 57 11.80 -0.22 -2.24
N LEU A 58 10.53 -0.34 -2.64
CA LEU A 58 9.52 0.65 -2.34
C LEU A 58 9.31 0.80 -0.82
N ALA A 59 9.04 -0.28 -0.10
CA ALA A 59 8.79 -0.25 1.34
C ALA A 59 10.00 0.28 2.14
N ALA A 60 11.20 -0.21 1.80
CA ALA A 60 12.43 0.13 2.51
C ALA A 60 12.86 1.60 2.36
N LEU A 61 12.61 2.20 1.19
CA LEU A 61 13.10 3.56 0.89
C LEU A 61 12.04 4.65 1.07
N LEU A 62 10.80 4.29 1.31
CA LEU A 62 9.67 5.22 1.31
C LEU A 62 9.83 6.33 2.37
N LEU A 63 10.23 5.99 3.58
CA LEU A 63 10.43 6.95 4.67
C LEU A 63 11.63 7.86 4.40
N GLY A 64 12.75 7.28 3.93
CA GLY A 64 13.94 8.02 3.55
C GLY A 64 13.68 9.01 2.40
N ALA A 65 12.93 8.59 1.39
CA ALA A 65 12.52 9.44 0.27
C ALA A 65 11.63 10.62 0.73
N GLY A 66 10.75 10.41 1.73
CA GLY A 66 9.97 11.47 2.35
C GLY A 66 10.84 12.53 3.05
N SER A 67 11.81 12.09 3.84
CA SER A 67 12.78 12.97 4.50
C SER A 67 13.64 13.73 3.50
N LEU A 68 14.10 13.06 2.46
CA LEU A 68 14.85 13.68 1.36
C LEU A 68 14.02 14.75 0.65
N ALA A 69 12.74 14.49 0.39
CA ALA A 69 11.83 15.41 -0.27
C ALA A 69 11.58 16.67 0.55
N ASP A 70 11.45 16.56 1.86
CA ASP A 70 11.28 17.72 2.75
C ASP A 70 12.51 18.64 2.70
N ARG A 71 13.70 18.09 2.45
CA ARG A 71 14.95 18.85 2.36
C ARG A 71 15.23 19.45 1.00
N ILE A 72 15.28 18.66 -0.07
CA ILE A 72 15.72 19.13 -1.39
C ILE A 72 14.58 19.70 -2.25
N GLY A 73 13.33 19.41 -1.85
CA GLY A 73 12.11 19.86 -2.53
C GLY A 73 11.24 18.68 -2.97
N ARG A 74 9.97 18.77 -2.64
CA ARG A 74 8.98 17.70 -2.88
C ARG A 74 8.72 17.48 -4.37
N ARG A 75 8.60 18.58 -5.14
CA ARG A 75 8.45 18.52 -6.59
C ARG A 75 9.69 17.92 -7.27
N ARG A 76 10.89 18.30 -6.82
CA ARG A 76 12.14 17.78 -7.39
C ARG A 76 12.28 16.28 -7.17
N VAL A 77 12.01 15.80 -5.95
CA VAL A 77 12.06 14.37 -5.63
C VAL A 77 11.00 13.60 -6.40
N TYR A 78 9.79 14.15 -6.54
CA TYR A 78 8.73 13.56 -7.35
C TYR A 78 9.12 13.42 -8.82
N LEU A 79 9.67 14.48 -9.42
CA LEU A 79 10.14 14.48 -10.83
C LEU A 79 11.33 13.53 -11.04
N ALA A 80 12.28 13.49 -10.11
CA ALA A 80 13.39 12.55 -10.15
C ALA A 80 12.89 11.09 -10.03
N GLY A 81 11.90 10.85 -9.16
CA GLY A 81 11.23 9.56 -9.03
C GLY A 81 10.53 9.13 -10.32
N LEU A 82 9.76 10.03 -10.95
CA LEU A 82 9.12 9.78 -12.25
C LEU A 82 10.13 9.46 -13.35
N GLY A 83 11.23 10.21 -13.42
CA GLY A 83 12.30 9.97 -14.40
C GLY A 83 13.00 8.63 -14.19
N LEU A 84 13.34 8.30 -12.94
CA LEU A 84 13.97 7.03 -12.59
C LEU A 84 13.02 5.84 -12.84
N PHE A 85 11.74 5.99 -12.47
CA PHE A 85 10.72 4.98 -12.71
C PHE A 85 10.54 4.72 -14.21
N ALA A 86 10.45 5.78 -15.04
CA ALA A 86 10.30 5.66 -16.48
C ALA A 86 11.53 4.99 -17.12
N ALA A 87 12.74 5.41 -16.74
CA ALA A 87 13.98 4.82 -17.26
C ALA A 87 14.09 3.33 -16.89
N ALA A 88 13.80 2.99 -15.64
CA ALA A 88 13.79 1.61 -15.17
C ALA A 88 12.69 0.78 -15.85
N SER A 89 11.50 1.37 -16.09
CA SER A 89 10.41 0.71 -16.81
C SER A 89 10.81 0.40 -18.25
N LEU A 90 11.46 1.34 -18.94
CA LEU A 90 12.04 1.09 -20.27
C LEU A 90 13.04 -0.06 -20.23
N ALA A 91 13.93 -0.08 -19.25
CA ALA A 91 14.92 -1.13 -19.07
C ALA A 91 14.26 -2.50 -18.79
N CYS A 92 13.20 -2.56 -17.96
CA CYS A 92 12.41 -3.77 -17.73
C CYS A 92 11.80 -4.33 -19.02
N GLY A 93 11.23 -3.47 -19.88
CA GLY A 93 10.66 -3.87 -21.17
C GLY A 93 11.71 -4.34 -22.18
N LEU A 94 12.97 -3.97 -22.02
CA LEU A 94 14.11 -4.37 -22.85
C LEU A 94 14.93 -5.52 -22.24
N ALA A 95 14.59 -5.99 -21.05
CA ALA A 95 15.31 -7.06 -20.36
C ALA A 95 15.33 -8.36 -21.18
N THR A 96 16.48 -8.99 -21.25
CA THR A 96 16.72 -10.22 -22.01
C THR A 96 16.67 -11.46 -21.13
N GLY A 97 16.79 -11.30 -19.80
CA GLY A 97 16.76 -12.39 -18.84
C GLY A 97 16.22 -11.98 -17.46
N PRO A 98 15.91 -12.99 -16.60
CA PRO A 98 15.31 -12.75 -15.28
C PRO A 98 16.17 -11.86 -14.36
N ALA A 99 17.49 -12.06 -14.36
CA ALA A 99 18.40 -11.29 -13.50
C ALA A 99 18.39 -9.79 -13.82
N GLU A 100 18.39 -9.44 -15.11
CA GLU A 100 18.28 -8.04 -15.55
C GLU A 100 16.94 -7.45 -15.16
N LEU A 101 15.84 -8.19 -15.39
CA LEU A 101 14.52 -7.76 -15.05
C LEU A 101 14.38 -7.50 -13.54
N ILE A 102 14.89 -8.39 -12.68
CA ILE A 102 14.91 -8.22 -11.22
C ILE A 102 15.70 -6.96 -10.84
N ALA A 103 16.91 -6.77 -11.42
CA ALA A 103 17.72 -5.59 -11.13
C ALA A 103 17.02 -4.28 -11.53
N PHE A 104 16.39 -4.24 -12.71
CA PHE A 104 15.65 -3.06 -13.16
C PHE A 104 14.37 -2.82 -12.34
N ARG A 105 13.71 -3.87 -11.88
CA ARG A 105 12.58 -3.77 -10.95
C ARG A 105 12.98 -3.17 -9.61
N ALA A 106 14.17 -3.52 -9.08
CA ALA A 106 14.70 -2.88 -7.88
C ALA A 106 14.86 -1.36 -8.08
N VAL A 107 15.45 -0.94 -9.20
CA VAL A 107 15.62 0.48 -9.55
C VAL A 107 14.28 1.17 -9.76
N GLN A 108 13.32 0.50 -10.38
CA GLN A 108 11.96 1.01 -10.57
C GLN A 108 11.26 1.22 -9.21
N GLY A 109 11.45 0.30 -8.25
CA GLY A 109 10.94 0.44 -6.88
C GLY A 109 11.54 1.64 -6.13
N ILE A 110 12.83 1.99 -6.36
CA ILE A 110 13.44 3.21 -5.83
C ILE A 110 12.73 4.45 -6.37
N GLY A 111 12.49 4.51 -7.68
CA GLY A 111 11.74 5.57 -8.34
C GLY A 111 10.31 5.68 -7.77
N GLY A 112 9.66 4.54 -7.60
CA GLY A 112 8.33 4.41 -7.00
C GLY A 112 8.28 4.95 -5.56
N ALA A 113 9.27 4.64 -4.74
CA ALA A 113 9.37 5.15 -3.37
C ALA A 113 9.46 6.69 -3.33
N ALA A 114 10.27 7.29 -4.20
CA ALA A 114 10.40 8.74 -4.31
C ALA A 114 9.08 9.40 -4.73
N MET A 115 8.38 8.81 -5.69
CA MET A 115 7.07 9.28 -6.14
C MET A 115 6.03 9.18 -5.03
N PHE A 116 5.88 8.00 -4.44
CA PHE A 116 4.79 7.73 -3.48
C PHE A 116 4.96 8.49 -2.16
N ALA A 117 6.19 8.62 -1.66
CA ALA A 117 6.51 9.39 -0.45
C ALA A 117 6.11 10.87 -0.57
N THR A 118 6.18 11.43 -1.79
CA THR A 118 5.90 12.86 -2.02
C THR A 118 4.43 13.16 -2.30
N THR A 119 3.61 12.18 -2.67
CA THR A 119 2.21 12.39 -3.10
C THR A 119 1.37 13.15 -2.08
N MET A 120 1.31 12.69 -0.85
CA MET A 120 0.50 13.32 0.21
C MET A 120 1.00 14.71 0.58
N ALA A 121 2.32 14.90 0.60
CA ALA A 121 2.94 16.18 0.93
C ALA A 121 2.68 17.23 -0.18
N LEU A 122 2.73 16.83 -1.45
CA LEU A 122 2.39 17.70 -2.58
C LEU A 122 0.92 18.10 -2.55
N LEU A 123 0.00 17.16 -2.32
CA LEU A 123 -1.42 17.46 -2.17
C LEU A 123 -1.69 18.39 -0.98
N SER A 124 -1.05 18.12 0.16
CA SER A 124 -1.19 18.93 1.37
C SER A 124 -0.67 20.36 1.19
N SER A 125 0.36 20.57 0.37
CA SER A 125 0.89 21.90 0.07
C SER A 125 0.08 22.66 -0.96
N ALA A 126 -0.57 21.94 -1.91
CA ALA A 126 -1.36 22.53 -2.97
C ALA A 126 -2.78 22.93 -2.56
N TYR A 127 -3.36 22.24 -1.55
CA TYR A 127 -4.76 22.41 -1.18
C TYR A 127 -4.94 22.64 0.32
N GLN A 128 -5.95 23.45 0.68
CA GLN A 128 -6.30 23.79 2.07
C GLN A 128 -7.81 23.62 2.30
N GLY A 129 -8.22 23.50 3.57
CA GLY A 129 -9.60 23.42 3.96
C GLY A 129 -10.38 22.30 3.23
N ARG A 130 -11.56 22.63 2.72
CA ARG A 130 -12.46 21.71 2.01
C ARG A 130 -11.82 21.10 0.74
N ASP A 131 -11.02 21.89 0.02
CA ASP A 131 -10.35 21.43 -1.21
C ASP A 131 -9.33 20.33 -0.93
N ARG A 132 -8.68 20.36 0.23
CA ARG A 132 -7.76 19.32 0.69
C ARG A 132 -8.49 18.00 0.91
N GLY A 133 -9.68 18.02 1.53
CA GLY A 133 -10.52 16.82 1.69
C GLY A 133 -10.92 16.21 0.34
N VAL A 134 -11.33 17.07 -0.62
CA VAL A 134 -11.65 16.61 -1.98
C VAL A 134 -10.42 16.03 -2.68
N ALA A 135 -9.25 16.67 -2.56
CA ALA A 135 -8.02 16.19 -3.19
C ALA A 135 -7.59 14.80 -2.66
N PHE A 136 -7.64 14.60 -1.33
CA PHE A 136 -7.35 13.29 -0.75
C PHE A 136 -8.43 12.24 -1.09
N GLY A 137 -9.69 12.65 -1.19
CA GLY A 137 -10.78 11.77 -1.63
C GLY A 137 -10.56 11.26 -3.06
N VAL A 138 -10.25 12.17 -3.99
CA VAL A 138 -9.96 11.82 -5.40
C VAL A 138 -8.70 10.97 -5.49
N TRP A 139 -7.63 11.32 -4.75
CA TRP A 139 -6.41 10.53 -4.70
C TRP A 139 -6.66 9.10 -4.18
N GLY A 140 -7.45 8.96 -3.11
CA GLY A 140 -7.86 7.65 -2.58
C GLY A 140 -8.69 6.84 -3.58
N ALA A 141 -9.61 7.50 -4.28
CA ALA A 141 -10.42 6.88 -5.33
C ALA A 141 -9.56 6.39 -6.51
N VAL A 142 -8.61 7.21 -6.97
CA VAL A 142 -7.67 6.84 -8.05
C VAL A 142 -6.82 5.64 -7.64
N ASN A 143 -6.38 5.56 -6.38
CA ASN A 143 -5.65 4.40 -5.88
C ASN A 143 -6.52 3.11 -5.96
N GLY A 144 -7.79 3.19 -5.59
CA GLY A 144 -8.72 2.07 -5.71
C GLY A 144 -8.96 1.65 -7.16
N ALA A 145 -9.17 2.63 -8.05
CA ALA A 145 -9.36 2.37 -9.49
C ALA A 145 -8.10 1.74 -10.12
N ALA A 146 -6.92 2.19 -9.74
CA ALA A 146 -5.65 1.67 -10.25
C ALA A 146 -5.45 0.19 -9.90
N ALA A 147 -5.78 -0.19 -8.65
CA ALA A 147 -5.67 -1.57 -8.20
C ALA A 147 -6.58 -2.53 -9.03
N ALA A 148 -7.76 -2.06 -9.42
CA ALA A 148 -8.68 -2.84 -10.26
C ALA A 148 -8.29 -2.83 -11.75
N ALA A 149 -7.77 -1.69 -12.23
CA ALA A 149 -7.43 -1.53 -13.65
C ALA A 149 -6.21 -2.37 -14.06
N GLY A 150 -5.27 -2.61 -13.13
CA GLY A 150 -4.02 -3.30 -13.42
C GLY A 150 -4.19 -4.68 -14.07
N PRO A 151 -4.93 -5.62 -13.47
CA PRO A 151 -5.15 -6.93 -14.08
C PRO A 151 -5.82 -6.87 -15.45
N ILE A 152 -6.79 -5.95 -15.64
CA ILE A 152 -7.50 -5.79 -16.91
C ILE A 152 -6.55 -5.26 -17.99
N ILE A 153 -5.83 -4.18 -17.69
CA ILE A 153 -4.86 -3.58 -18.61
C ILE A 153 -3.74 -4.59 -18.90
N GLY A 154 -3.27 -5.30 -17.87
CA GLY A 154 -2.23 -6.30 -17.96
C GLY A 154 -2.60 -7.45 -18.88
N GLY A 155 -3.79 -8.02 -18.69
CA GLY A 155 -4.30 -9.08 -19.53
C GLY A 155 -4.40 -8.65 -20.99
N LEU A 156 -5.04 -7.50 -21.25
CA LEU A 156 -5.18 -6.97 -22.62
C LEU A 156 -3.83 -6.69 -23.30
N LEU A 157 -2.88 -6.10 -22.59
CA LEU A 157 -1.55 -5.80 -23.16
C LEU A 157 -0.76 -7.08 -23.41
N THR A 158 -0.80 -8.03 -22.47
CA THR A 158 -0.08 -9.30 -22.58
C THR A 158 -0.61 -10.15 -23.72
N GLU A 159 -1.94 -10.28 -23.83
CA GLU A 159 -2.59 -11.06 -24.89
C GLU A 159 -2.36 -10.48 -26.30
N GLN A 160 -2.34 -9.14 -26.47
CA GLN A 160 -2.28 -8.52 -27.79
C GLN A 160 -0.86 -8.14 -28.24
N PHE A 161 0.00 -7.76 -27.31
CA PHE A 161 1.30 -7.18 -27.62
C PHE A 161 2.48 -7.90 -26.92
N GLY A 162 2.19 -8.82 -26.00
CA GLY A 162 3.16 -9.51 -25.16
C GLY A 162 3.49 -8.74 -23.86
N TRP A 163 4.01 -9.49 -22.89
CA TRP A 163 4.25 -9.01 -21.52
C TRP A 163 5.13 -7.76 -21.40
N ARG A 164 6.05 -7.52 -22.34
CA ARG A 164 6.95 -6.35 -22.32
C ARG A 164 6.20 -5.02 -22.37
N TRP A 165 5.02 -5.00 -22.98
CA TRP A 165 4.19 -3.80 -23.09
C TRP A 165 3.60 -3.32 -21.78
N ILE A 166 3.51 -4.18 -20.74
CA ILE A 166 3.11 -3.74 -19.40
C ILE A 166 4.09 -2.72 -18.81
N PHE A 167 5.36 -2.76 -19.21
CA PHE A 167 6.36 -1.77 -18.82
C PHE A 167 6.36 -0.55 -19.74
N PHE A 168 6.21 -0.73 -21.05
CA PHE A 168 6.22 0.39 -22.00
C PHE A 168 5.03 1.32 -21.82
N ILE A 169 3.87 0.86 -21.36
CA ILE A 169 2.69 1.71 -21.06
C ILE A 169 3.00 2.79 -20.01
N ASN A 170 3.95 2.54 -19.12
CA ASN A 170 4.36 3.50 -18.11
C ASN A 170 5.02 4.76 -18.70
N LEU A 171 5.69 4.64 -19.85
CA LEU A 171 6.45 5.74 -20.44
C LEU A 171 5.58 6.95 -20.84
N PRO A 172 4.50 6.80 -21.63
CA PRO A 172 3.64 7.91 -21.98
C PRO A 172 2.94 8.51 -20.75
N VAL A 173 2.56 7.69 -19.76
CA VAL A 173 1.93 8.18 -18.51
C VAL A 173 2.93 8.98 -17.68
N CYS A 174 4.18 8.52 -17.56
CA CYS A 174 5.27 9.25 -16.92
C CYS A 174 5.54 10.60 -17.62
N ALA A 175 5.64 10.59 -18.95
CA ALA A 175 5.87 11.81 -19.73
C ALA A 175 4.75 12.85 -19.49
N LEU A 176 3.50 12.41 -19.48
CA LEU A 176 2.35 13.25 -19.16
C LEU A 176 2.41 13.76 -17.72
N ALA A 177 2.71 12.88 -16.76
CA ALA A 177 2.84 13.24 -15.33
C ALA A 177 3.96 14.28 -15.12
N VAL A 178 5.11 14.10 -15.76
CA VAL A 178 6.22 15.08 -15.74
C VAL A 178 5.78 16.41 -16.33
N TYR A 179 5.15 16.39 -17.52
CA TYR A 179 4.67 17.62 -18.17
C TYR A 179 3.70 18.40 -17.29
N VAL A 180 2.67 17.72 -16.74
CA VAL A 180 1.68 18.36 -15.87
C VAL A 180 2.32 18.86 -14.58
N THR A 181 3.25 18.08 -13.99
CA THR A 181 3.97 18.47 -12.77
C THR A 181 4.81 19.74 -12.99
N LEU A 182 5.53 19.82 -14.11
CA LEU A 182 6.34 20.99 -14.44
C LEU A 182 5.50 22.26 -14.63
N LYS A 183 4.28 22.13 -15.15
CA LYS A 183 3.37 23.25 -15.42
C LYS A 183 2.53 23.67 -14.22
N ALA A 184 2.20 22.76 -13.32
CA ALA A 184 1.15 22.99 -12.35
C ALA A 184 1.57 22.87 -10.88
N VAL A 185 2.63 22.11 -10.58
CA VAL A 185 3.05 21.88 -9.20
C VAL A 185 4.11 22.89 -8.80
N ALA A 186 3.84 23.68 -7.77
CA ALA A 186 4.84 24.57 -7.20
C ALA A 186 5.84 23.78 -6.35
N GLU A 187 7.10 24.25 -6.29
CA GLU A 187 8.08 23.67 -5.38
C GLU A 187 7.73 23.98 -3.93
N SER A 188 7.84 22.97 -3.08
CA SER A 188 7.64 23.11 -1.65
C SER A 188 8.72 22.35 -0.87
N ARG A 189 9.18 22.95 0.22
CA ARG A 189 10.21 22.39 1.11
C ARG A 189 9.83 22.64 2.55
N ALA A 190 10.44 21.90 3.48
CA ALA A 190 10.40 22.28 4.89
C ALA A 190 11.26 23.53 5.12
N PRO A 191 10.76 24.60 5.78
CA PRO A 191 11.48 25.88 5.95
C PRO A 191 12.83 25.75 6.68
N ARG A 192 13.01 24.70 7.48
CA ARG A 192 14.23 24.41 8.26
C ARG A 192 14.59 22.94 8.16
N ALA A 193 14.77 22.43 6.94
CA ALA A 193 15.27 21.08 6.76
C ALA A 193 16.71 20.99 7.30
N GLY A 194 16.91 20.22 8.36
CA GLY A 194 18.21 19.92 8.95
C GLY A 194 19.12 19.09 8.05
N ARG A 195 20.22 18.56 8.59
CA ARG A 195 21.05 17.58 7.87
C ARG A 195 20.25 16.30 7.61
N LEU A 196 20.56 15.60 6.51
CA LEU A 196 20.00 14.25 6.25
C LEU A 196 20.49 13.31 7.36
N ASP A 197 19.54 12.58 7.93
CA ASP A 197 19.83 11.50 8.86
C ASP A 197 20.20 10.22 8.09
N LEU A 198 21.43 10.19 7.56
CA LEU A 198 21.94 9.02 6.84
C LEU A 198 21.98 7.75 7.70
N PRO A 199 22.39 7.80 8.99
CA PRO A 199 22.33 6.63 9.86
C PRO A 199 20.90 6.14 10.10
N GLY A 200 19.93 7.04 10.34
CA GLY A 200 18.52 6.70 10.47
C GLY A 200 17.96 6.07 9.19
N MET A 201 18.26 6.66 8.02
CA MET A 201 17.88 6.09 6.73
C MET A 201 18.46 4.70 6.51
N ALA A 202 19.74 4.50 6.78
CA ALA A 202 20.42 3.22 6.58
C ALA A 202 19.84 2.13 7.50
N THR A 203 19.69 2.43 8.79
CA THR A 203 19.17 1.45 9.77
C THR A 203 17.71 1.13 9.51
N PHE A 204 16.85 2.11 9.17
CA PHE A 204 15.46 1.88 8.79
C PHE A 204 15.35 1.04 7.51
N THR A 205 16.09 1.41 6.46
CA THR A 205 16.09 0.70 5.18
C THR A 205 16.54 -0.76 5.37
N THR A 206 17.62 -0.98 6.14
CA THR A 206 18.10 -2.33 6.46
C THR A 206 17.04 -3.13 7.23
N GLY A 207 16.41 -2.51 8.24
CA GLY A 207 15.36 -3.15 9.03
C GLY A 207 14.13 -3.52 8.20
N ALA A 208 13.63 -2.58 7.39
CA ALA A 208 12.49 -2.80 6.51
C ALA A 208 12.81 -3.86 5.44
N ALA A 209 13.99 -3.78 4.83
CA ALA A 209 14.45 -4.75 3.83
C ALA A 209 14.59 -6.16 4.43
N ALA A 210 15.27 -6.28 5.57
CA ALA A 210 15.47 -7.57 6.22
C ALA A 210 14.14 -8.19 6.67
N LEU A 211 13.22 -7.40 7.23
CA LEU A 211 11.91 -7.88 7.66
C LEU A 211 11.07 -8.33 6.46
N THR A 212 10.98 -7.50 5.42
CA THR A 212 10.20 -7.83 4.21
C THR A 212 10.78 -9.07 3.54
N TYR A 213 12.12 -9.14 3.42
CA TYR A 213 12.79 -10.30 2.84
C TYR A 213 12.60 -11.58 3.67
N ALA A 214 12.67 -11.47 5.01
CA ALA A 214 12.38 -12.59 5.90
C ALA A 214 10.98 -13.16 5.66
N VAL A 215 9.99 -12.26 5.55
CA VAL A 215 8.58 -12.61 5.33
C VAL A 215 8.37 -13.32 3.99
N ILE A 216 9.01 -12.83 2.92
CA ILE A 216 8.99 -13.49 1.61
C ILE A 216 9.57 -14.90 1.71
N ARG A 217 10.72 -15.04 2.39
CA ARG A 217 11.40 -16.33 2.59
C ARG A 217 10.64 -17.34 3.47
N VAL A 218 9.71 -16.87 4.30
CA VAL A 218 8.83 -17.77 5.06
C VAL A 218 8.02 -18.68 4.13
N GLY A 219 7.54 -18.16 3.01
CA GLY A 219 6.80 -18.93 2.02
C GLY A 219 7.62 -20.08 1.42
N GLU A 220 8.93 -19.87 1.20
CA GLU A 220 9.85 -20.86 0.60
C GLU A 220 10.45 -21.83 1.65
N ASN A 221 10.89 -21.30 2.78
CA ASN A 221 11.76 -22.01 3.73
C ASN A 221 11.11 -22.27 5.10
N GLY A 222 9.92 -21.73 5.34
CA GLY A 222 9.21 -21.83 6.63
C GLY A 222 9.75 -20.88 7.71
N TRP A 223 9.01 -20.77 8.81
CA TRP A 223 9.34 -19.90 9.95
C TRP A 223 10.59 -20.32 10.73
N SER A 224 10.90 -21.61 10.77
CA SER A 224 12.01 -22.18 11.54
C SER A 224 13.33 -22.24 10.78
N SER A 225 13.38 -21.82 9.52
CA SER A 225 14.61 -21.78 8.73
C SER A 225 15.67 -20.87 9.37
N PRO A 226 16.93 -21.30 9.49
CA PRO A 226 18.01 -20.46 10.02
C PRO A 226 18.14 -19.12 9.28
N THR A 227 17.94 -19.11 7.96
CA THR A 227 17.97 -17.91 7.14
C THR A 227 16.83 -16.96 7.52
N THR A 228 15.60 -17.47 7.64
CA THR A 228 14.44 -16.67 8.04
C THR A 228 14.65 -16.06 9.43
N LEU A 229 15.11 -16.87 10.41
CA LEU A 229 15.39 -16.40 11.76
C LEU A 229 16.51 -15.38 11.81
N ALA A 230 17.57 -15.55 11.02
CA ALA A 230 18.67 -14.59 10.92
C ALA A 230 18.21 -13.25 10.34
N LEU A 231 17.36 -13.27 9.29
CA LEU A 231 16.78 -12.07 8.70
C LEU A 231 15.81 -11.37 9.65
N LEU A 232 14.98 -12.10 10.39
CA LEU A 232 14.12 -11.54 11.43
C LEU A 232 14.96 -10.90 12.54
N GLY A 233 16.01 -11.58 13.01
CA GLY A 233 16.95 -11.04 13.99
C GLY A 233 17.66 -9.78 13.49
N LEU A 234 18.11 -9.77 12.25
CA LEU A 234 18.70 -8.58 11.61
C LEU A 234 17.67 -7.44 11.52
N GLY A 235 16.44 -7.73 11.14
CA GLY A 235 15.36 -6.74 11.06
C GLY A 235 15.08 -6.09 12.42
N VAL A 236 14.93 -6.91 13.46
CA VAL A 236 14.70 -6.43 14.84
C VAL A 236 15.91 -5.61 15.34
N ALA A 237 17.13 -6.09 15.11
CA ALA A 237 18.35 -5.37 15.51
C ALA A 237 18.49 -4.03 14.78
N ALA A 238 18.21 -4.00 13.48
CA ALA A 238 18.28 -2.78 12.67
C ALA A 238 17.18 -1.77 13.06
N PHE A 239 15.96 -2.20 13.38
CA PHE A 239 14.92 -1.30 13.92
C PHE A 239 15.27 -0.83 15.34
N GLY A 240 15.87 -1.67 16.18
CA GLY A 240 16.41 -1.25 17.48
C GLY A 240 17.49 -0.18 17.32
N ALA A 241 18.43 -0.38 16.39
CA ALA A 241 19.44 0.60 16.04
C ALA A 241 18.82 1.89 15.47
N PHE A 242 17.80 1.79 14.61
CA PHE A 242 17.04 2.93 14.12
C PHE A 242 16.45 3.77 15.26
N VAL A 243 15.75 3.14 16.21
CA VAL A 243 15.20 3.85 17.38
C VAL A 243 16.29 4.55 18.18
N LEU A 244 17.44 3.89 18.42
CA LEU A 244 18.56 4.47 19.14
C LEU A 244 19.19 5.66 18.39
N VAL A 245 19.31 5.56 17.07
CA VAL A 245 19.82 6.65 16.22
C VAL A 245 18.86 7.83 16.26
N GLU A 246 17.56 7.61 16.06
CA GLU A 246 16.54 8.67 16.05
C GLU A 246 16.44 9.39 17.42
N LEU A 247 16.60 8.66 18.54
CA LEU A 247 16.61 9.26 19.88
C LEU A 247 17.84 10.14 20.14
N ARG A 248 18.95 9.90 19.41
CA ARG A 248 20.21 10.66 19.56
C ARG A 248 20.41 11.69 18.46
N SER A 249 19.67 11.60 17.37
CA SER A 249 19.79 12.50 16.21
C SER A 249 19.28 13.89 16.55
N THR A 250 20.07 14.92 16.20
CA THR A 250 19.63 16.33 16.30
C THR A 250 18.63 16.71 15.20
N HIS A 251 18.58 15.92 14.11
CA HIS A 251 17.69 16.12 12.98
C HIS A 251 17.10 14.76 12.54
N PRO A 252 16.24 14.16 13.38
CA PRO A 252 15.72 12.83 13.14
C PRO A 252 14.88 12.79 11.85
N MET A 253 14.99 11.68 11.10
CA MET A 253 14.17 11.40 9.93
C MET A 253 12.70 11.18 10.31
N LEU A 254 12.49 10.49 11.45
CA LEU A 254 11.20 10.26 12.07
C LEU A 254 11.24 10.74 13.52
N ASP A 255 10.59 11.84 13.80
CA ASP A 255 10.49 12.35 15.17
C ASP A 255 9.66 11.38 16.03
N LEU A 256 10.35 10.54 16.80
CA LEU A 256 9.72 9.56 17.69
C LEU A 256 8.82 10.19 18.76
N SER A 257 8.95 11.49 19.01
CA SER A 257 8.03 12.20 19.92
C SER A 257 6.60 12.21 19.41
N LEU A 258 6.38 12.05 18.09
CA LEU A 258 5.06 11.94 17.48
C LEU A 258 4.30 10.70 17.98
N PHE A 259 4.99 9.62 18.32
CA PHE A 259 4.37 8.43 18.91
C PHE A 259 3.89 8.62 20.37
N ARG A 260 4.20 9.74 21.00
CA ARG A 260 3.56 10.14 22.26
C ARG A 260 2.13 10.65 22.02
N SER A 261 1.79 11.05 20.80
CA SER A 261 0.42 11.43 20.44
C SER A 261 -0.41 10.18 20.14
N PRO A 262 -1.48 9.91 20.94
CA PRO A 262 -2.38 8.79 20.68
C PRO A 262 -2.99 8.85 19.28
N THR A 263 -3.23 10.06 18.76
CA THR A 263 -3.75 10.27 17.39
C THR A 263 -2.77 9.77 16.34
N PHE A 264 -1.47 10.08 16.48
CA PHE A 264 -0.47 9.63 15.51
C PHE A 264 -0.32 8.10 15.54
N VAL A 265 -0.25 7.51 16.73
CA VAL A 265 -0.19 6.04 16.91
C VAL A 265 -1.42 5.37 16.28
N ALA A 266 -2.63 5.89 16.56
CA ALA A 266 -3.86 5.36 16.02
C ALA A 266 -3.87 5.37 14.48
N VAL A 267 -3.40 6.46 13.86
CA VAL A 267 -3.36 6.61 12.40
C VAL A 267 -2.33 5.67 11.77
N MET A 268 -1.14 5.51 12.39
CA MET A 268 -0.12 4.57 11.90
C MET A 268 -0.62 3.12 12.00
N ALA A 269 -1.15 2.73 13.14
CA ALA A 269 -1.72 1.40 13.36
C ALA A 269 -2.92 1.13 12.43
N ALA A 270 -3.81 2.12 12.28
CA ALA A 270 -4.94 2.01 11.35
C ALA A 270 -4.50 1.85 9.89
N GLY A 271 -3.47 2.58 9.45
CA GLY A 271 -2.90 2.45 8.12
C GLY A 271 -2.31 1.07 7.85
N LEU A 272 -1.57 0.54 8.82
CA LEU A 272 -1.00 -0.81 8.77
C LEU A 272 -2.10 -1.88 8.71
N LEU A 273 -3.04 -1.85 9.64
CA LEU A 273 -4.11 -2.85 9.75
C LEU A 273 -5.14 -2.76 8.62
N LEU A 274 -5.44 -1.55 8.11
CA LEU A 274 -6.28 -1.37 6.94
C LEU A 274 -5.68 -2.08 5.72
N SER A 275 -4.39 -1.82 5.46
CA SER A 275 -3.73 -2.39 4.27
C SER A 275 -3.59 -3.90 4.39
N GLY A 276 -3.23 -4.42 5.57
CA GLY A 276 -3.17 -5.86 5.83
C GLY A 276 -4.53 -6.54 5.69
N ALA A 277 -5.57 -5.95 6.27
CA ALA A 277 -6.91 -6.54 6.27
C ALA A 277 -7.62 -6.46 4.90
N ALA A 278 -7.49 -5.34 4.17
CA ALA A 278 -8.30 -5.11 2.98
C ALA A 278 -7.67 -5.61 1.68
N PHE A 279 -6.34 -5.69 1.60
CA PHE A 279 -5.66 -5.95 0.33
C PHE A 279 -4.85 -7.24 0.31
N SER A 280 -4.36 -7.73 1.45
CA SER A 280 -3.44 -8.85 1.48
C SER A 280 -4.10 -10.19 1.09
N TYR A 281 -5.37 -10.39 1.42
CA TYR A 281 -6.10 -11.61 1.06
C TYR A 281 -6.44 -11.71 -0.44
N LEU A 282 -6.43 -10.58 -1.16
CA LEU A 282 -6.78 -10.56 -2.59
C LEU A 282 -5.85 -11.44 -3.43
N MET A 283 -4.60 -11.61 -3.01
CA MET A 283 -3.66 -12.53 -3.65
C MET A 283 -4.18 -13.96 -3.63
N TYR A 284 -4.69 -14.43 -2.49
CA TYR A 284 -5.19 -15.81 -2.32
C TYR A 284 -6.52 -16.02 -3.03
N VAL A 285 -7.37 -14.99 -3.05
CA VAL A 285 -8.59 -14.98 -3.87
C VAL A 285 -8.24 -15.07 -5.36
N SER A 286 -7.28 -14.29 -5.83
CA SER A 286 -6.82 -14.33 -7.22
C SER A 286 -6.22 -15.69 -7.59
N LEU A 287 -5.47 -16.30 -6.68
CA LEU A 287 -4.92 -17.64 -6.83
C LEU A 287 -6.04 -18.68 -7.01
N TRP A 288 -7.05 -18.66 -6.15
CA TRP A 288 -8.20 -19.54 -6.24
C TRP A 288 -8.96 -19.36 -7.56
N LEU A 289 -9.29 -18.12 -7.95
CA LEU A 289 -10.02 -17.82 -9.17
C LEU A 289 -9.30 -18.31 -10.44
N GLN A 290 -7.97 -18.20 -10.47
CA GLN A 290 -7.20 -18.60 -11.66
C GLN A 290 -6.86 -20.09 -11.66
N SER A 291 -6.48 -20.66 -10.51
CA SER A 291 -5.97 -22.04 -10.46
C SER A 291 -7.05 -23.10 -10.24
N ALA A 292 -8.09 -22.81 -9.44
CA ALA A 292 -9.16 -23.75 -9.13
C ALA A 292 -10.42 -23.51 -9.99
N GLU A 293 -10.86 -22.24 -10.10
CA GLU A 293 -12.01 -21.87 -10.95
C GLU A 293 -11.66 -21.77 -12.45
N GLY A 294 -10.37 -21.85 -12.81
CA GLY A 294 -9.91 -21.81 -14.19
C GLY A 294 -10.19 -20.49 -14.92
N MET A 295 -10.40 -19.40 -14.17
CA MET A 295 -10.65 -18.10 -14.76
C MET A 295 -9.41 -17.52 -15.41
N SER A 296 -9.60 -16.79 -16.51
CA SER A 296 -8.54 -15.96 -17.06
C SER A 296 -8.15 -14.86 -16.05
N PRO A 297 -6.92 -14.34 -16.09
CA PRO A 297 -6.49 -13.23 -15.25
C PRO A 297 -7.41 -12.01 -15.30
N VAL A 298 -7.94 -11.70 -16.50
CA VAL A 298 -8.94 -10.64 -16.69
C VAL A 298 -10.25 -10.97 -15.96
N GLY A 299 -10.72 -12.22 -16.06
CA GLY A 299 -11.91 -12.70 -15.36
C GLY A 299 -11.76 -12.56 -13.84
N GLY A 300 -10.64 -13.02 -13.28
CA GLY A 300 -10.32 -12.87 -11.86
C GLY A 300 -10.26 -11.41 -11.43
N GLY A 301 -9.66 -10.53 -12.24
CA GLY A 301 -9.64 -9.09 -11.97
C GLY A 301 -11.04 -8.46 -11.95
N LEU A 302 -11.94 -8.89 -12.82
CA LEU A 302 -13.34 -8.42 -12.85
C LEU A 302 -14.12 -8.84 -11.61
N VAL A 303 -13.84 -10.01 -11.04
CA VAL A 303 -14.44 -10.45 -9.77
C VAL A 303 -14.05 -9.53 -8.61
N LEU A 304 -12.84 -8.97 -8.62
CA LEU A 304 -12.35 -8.04 -7.59
C LEU A 304 -12.80 -6.59 -7.82
N LEU A 305 -13.36 -6.28 -8.98
CA LEU A 305 -13.83 -4.93 -9.34
C LEU A 305 -14.84 -4.33 -8.35
N PRO A 306 -15.82 -5.08 -7.79
CA PRO A 306 -16.78 -4.54 -6.81
C PRO A 306 -16.12 -3.86 -5.61
N LEU A 307 -15.04 -4.41 -5.06
CA LEU A 307 -14.28 -3.80 -3.97
C LEU A 307 -13.73 -2.43 -4.39
N SER A 308 -13.07 -2.39 -5.52
CA SER A 308 -12.42 -1.17 -6.02
C SER A 308 -13.44 -0.13 -6.46
N ALA A 309 -14.54 -0.54 -7.11
CA ALA A 309 -15.62 0.35 -7.53
C ALA A 309 -16.32 0.97 -6.32
N ALA A 310 -16.69 0.18 -5.31
CA ALA A 310 -17.27 0.68 -4.07
C ALA A 310 -16.32 1.64 -3.35
N GLY A 311 -15.03 1.27 -3.24
CA GLY A 311 -13.99 2.10 -2.65
C GLY A 311 -13.82 3.44 -3.38
N PHE A 312 -13.78 3.41 -4.71
CA PHE A 312 -13.72 4.61 -5.55
C PHE A 312 -14.91 5.53 -5.32
N VAL A 313 -16.14 5.02 -5.45
CA VAL A 313 -17.37 5.81 -5.30
C VAL A 313 -17.44 6.43 -3.91
N VAL A 314 -17.21 5.63 -2.86
CA VAL A 314 -17.27 6.12 -1.47
C VAL A 314 -16.17 7.14 -1.20
N ALA A 315 -14.92 6.91 -1.63
CA ALA A 315 -13.83 7.86 -1.44
C ALA A 315 -14.09 9.19 -2.16
N ALA A 316 -14.63 9.16 -3.40
CA ALA A 316 -14.96 10.35 -4.16
C ALA A 316 -16.06 11.19 -3.49
N VAL A 317 -17.02 10.54 -2.84
CA VAL A 317 -18.15 11.18 -2.16
C VAL A 317 -17.81 11.54 -0.71
N ALA A 318 -16.98 10.73 -0.04
CA ALA A 318 -16.59 10.92 1.35
C ALA A 318 -16.00 12.29 1.65
N GLY A 319 -15.18 12.83 0.75
CA GLY A 319 -14.61 14.18 0.88
C GLY A 319 -15.65 15.30 0.95
N ARG A 320 -16.87 15.06 0.46
CA ARG A 320 -17.99 16.01 0.51
C ARG A 320 -18.97 15.71 1.61
N LEU A 321 -19.38 14.44 1.78
CA LEU A 321 -20.43 14.04 2.71
C LEU A 321 -19.94 13.84 4.16
N LEU A 322 -18.69 13.39 4.32
CA LEU A 322 -18.11 13.16 5.64
C LEU A 322 -17.34 14.37 6.16
N HIS A 323 -17.47 15.54 5.51
CA HIS A 323 -16.88 16.78 6.00
C HIS A 323 -17.52 17.17 7.32
N GLY A 324 -16.70 17.24 8.40
CA GLY A 324 -17.19 17.51 9.76
C GLY A 324 -17.50 16.26 10.58
N VAL A 325 -17.52 15.08 10.00
CA VAL A 325 -17.60 13.83 10.77
C VAL A 325 -16.26 13.58 11.48
N PRO A 326 -16.26 13.28 12.79
CA PRO A 326 -15.03 13.00 13.53
C PRO A 326 -14.21 11.88 12.88
N PRO A 327 -12.87 12.04 12.74
CA PRO A 327 -11.99 10.99 12.16
C PRO A 327 -12.14 9.64 12.84
N ARG A 328 -12.46 9.62 14.14
CA ARG A 328 -12.76 8.41 14.90
C ARG A 328 -13.87 7.56 14.26
N LEU A 329 -14.92 8.19 13.78
CA LEU A 329 -16.06 7.49 13.17
C LEU A 329 -15.78 7.08 11.72
N THR A 330 -15.10 7.92 10.94
CA THR A 330 -14.80 7.61 9.54
C THR A 330 -13.73 6.53 9.41
N ILE A 331 -12.64 6.63 10.18
CA ILE A 331 -11.56 5.64 10.15
C ILE A 331 -11.99 4.36 10.88
N GLY A 332 -12.51 4.48 12.11
CA GLY A 332 -12.95 3.33 12.90
C GLY A 332 -14.11 2.59 12.25
N GLY A 333 -15.13 3.33 11.77
CA GLY A 333 -16.25 2.75 11.03
C GLY A 333 -15.83 2.09 9.72
N GLY A 334 -14.89 2.69 8.98
CA GLY A 334 -14.33 2.08 7.78
C GLY A 334 -13.60 0.76 8.06
N LEU A 335 -12.81 0.69 9.13
CA LEU A 335 -12.13 -0.53 9.57
C LEU A 335 -13.11 -1.60 10.06
N LEU A 336 -14.21 -1.20 10.75
CA LEU A 336 -15.30 -2.11 11.09
C LEU A 336 -15.96 -2.71 9.85
N LEU A 337 -16.22 -1.90 8.82
CA LEU A 337 -16.78 -2.38 7.55
C LEU A 337 -15.81 -3.34 6.83
N ILE A 338 -14.51 -3.07 6.86
CA ILE A 338 -13.50 -4.00 6.31
C ILE A 338 -13.57 -5.34 7.04
N GLY A 339 -13.58 -5.33 8.37
CA GLY A 339 -13.73 -6.55 9.16
C GLY A 339 -15.06 -7.28 8.92
N ALA A 340 -16.18 -6.54 8.85
CA ALA A 340 -17.49 -7.11 8.55
C ALA A 340 -17.57 -7.69 7.12
N GLY A 341 -16.97 -7.03 6.14
CA GLY A 341 -16.89 -7.54 4.77
C GLY A 341 -16.11 -8.85 4.68
N ALA A 342 -14.98 -8.94 5.40
CA ALA A 342 -14.21 -10.18 5.47
C ALA A 342 -14.98 -11.30 6.21
N LEU A 343 -15.69 -10.99 7.31
CA LEU A 343 -16.58 -11.96 7.97
C LEU A 343 -17.70 -12.44 7.04
N LEU A 344 -18.28 -11.54 6.26
CA LEU A 344 -19.32 -11.89 5.30
C LEU A 344 -18.79 -12.85 4.21
N GLN A 345 -17.57 -12.62 3.71
CA GLN A 345 -16.90 -13.53 2.77
C GLN A 345 -16.66 -14.90 3.42
N ALA A 346 -16.18 -14.93 4.68
CA ALA A 346 -15.95 -16.17 5.40
C ALA A 346 -17.24 -16.96 5.65
N TRP A 347 -18.38 -16.28 5.80
CA TRP A 347 -19.66 -16.90 6.04
C TRP A 347 -20.37 -17.35 4.78
N MET A 348 -20.18 -16.66 3.65
CA MET A 348 -20.87 -16.94 2.38
C MET A 348 -20.12 -17.89 1.46
N LEU A 349 -18.83 -18.19 1.73
CA LEU A 349 -18.04 -19.07 0.88
C LEU A 349 -17.99 -20.47 1.48
N ASP A 350 -18.67 -21.41 0.82
CA ASP A 350 -18.59 -22.85 1.08
C ASP A 350 -17.98 -23.62 -0.10
N ALA A 351 -17.66 -24.90 0.12
CA ALA A 351 -17.11 -25.74 -0.94
C ALA A 351 -18.12 -25.93 -2.09
N GLY A 352 -17.68 -25.67 -3.29
CA GLY A 352 -18.53 -25.72 -4.50
C GLY A 352 -19.26 -24.40 -4.79
N ASP A 353 -19.17 -23.40 -3.92
CA ASP A 353 -19.68 -22.06 -4.25
C ASP A 353 -18.77 -21.35 -5.25
N GLY A 354 -19.39 -20.68 -6.23
CA GLY A 354 -18.66 -19.89 -7.20
C GLY A 354 -18.26 -18.50 -6.66
N TRP A 355 -17.49 -17.79 -7.45
CA TRP A 355 -16.96 -16.44 -7.14
C TRP A 355 -18.01 -15.41 -6.70
N SER A 356 -19.29 -15.60 -7.08
CA SER A 356 -20.38 -14.67 -6.76
C SER A 356 -20.63 -14.54 -5.26
N ALA A 357 -20.29 -15.57 -4.46
CA ALA A 357 -20.37 -15.55 -3.00
C ALA A 357 -19.46 -14.47 -2.37
N LEU A 358 -18.37 -14.07 -3.05
CA LEU A 358 -17.45 -13.04 -2.54
C LEU A 358 -17.99 -11.62 -2.72
N VAL A 359 -18.88 -11.37 -3.70
CA VAL A 359 -19.27 -10.02 -4.12
C VAL A 359 -19.85 -9.16 -3.00
N PRO A 360 -20.78 -9.66 -2.15
CA PRO A 360 -21.32 -8.85 -1.06
C PRO A 360 -20.24 -8.39 -0.07
N GLY A 361 -19.34 -9.29 0.32
CA GLY A 361 -18.24 -8.98 1.24
C GLY A 361 -17.22 -8.01 0.61
N LEU A 362 -16.90 -8.17 -0.69
CA LEU A 362 -16.03 -7.25 -1.43
C LEU A 362 -16.62 -5.84 -1.48
N LEU A 363 -17.93 -5.69 -1.72
CA LEU A 363 -18.61 -4.39 -1.70
C LEU A 363 -18.52 -3.72 -0.32
N VAL A 364 -18.80 -4.47 0.76
CA VAL A 364 -18.72 -3.94 2.13
C VAL A 364 -17.29 -3.53 2.49
N THR A 365 -16.30 -4.36 2.14
CA THR A 365 -14.88 -4.03 2.33
C THR A 365 -14.50 -2.78 1.55
N GLY A 366 -14.94 -2.66 0.30
CA GLY A 366 -14.69 -1.49 -0.55
C GLY A 366 -15.25 -0.20 0.04
N VAL A 367 -16.48 -0.23 0.56
CA VAL A 367 -17.09 0.92 1.27
C VAL A 367 -16.20 1.32 2.46
N GLY A 368 -15.74 0.35 3.24
CA GLY A 368 -14.85 0.59 4.39
C GLY A 368 -13.53 1.26 3.99
N VAL A 369 -12.87 0.75 2.95
CA VAL A 369 -11.62 1.30 2.40
C VAL A 369 -11.83 2.72 1.90
N GLY A 370 -12.91 2.96 1.13
CA GLY A 370 -13.24 4.28 0.58
C GLY A 370 -13.51 5.33 1.64
N ALA A 371 -14.15 4.95 2.75
CA ALA A 371 -14.40 5.85 3.87
C ALA A 371 -13.13 6.15 4.68
N ALA A 372 -12.33 5.12 5.00
CA ALA A 372 -11.17 5.25 5.89
C ALA A 372 -9.95 5.92 5.23
N THR A 373 -9.64 5.60 3.98
CA THR A 373 -8.37 6.01 3.34
C THR A 373 -8.18 7.53 3.26
N PRO A 374 -9.15 8.34 2.78
CA PRO A 374 -9.00 9.79 2.75
C PRO A 374 -8.91 10.40 4.16
N ALA A 375 -9.67 9.86 5.10
CA ALA A 375 -9.69 10.33 6.49
C ALA A 375 -8.37 10.04 7.19
N LEU A 376 -7.75 8.88 6.96
CA LEU A 376 -6.41 8.54 7.44
C LEU A 376 -5.36 9.53 6.96
N ALA A 377 -5.32 9.79 5.64
CA ALA A 377 -4.38 10.72 5.05
C ALA A 377 -4.55 12.14 5.61
N ALA A 378 -5.79 12.62 5.71
CA ALA A 378 -6.11 13.95 6.25
C ALA A 378 -5.73 14.06 7.74
N THR A 379 -6.01 13.02 8.55
CA THR A 379 -5.70 12.99 9.99
C THR A 379 -4.19 12.91 10.23
N ALA A 380 -3.46 12.10 9.47
CA ALA A 380 -2.00 12.04 9.55
C ALA A 380 -1.35 13.41 9.29
N MET A 381 -1.81 14.10 8.23
CA MET A 381 -1.31 15.43 7.89
C MET A 381 -1.72 16.50 8.91
N GLY A 382 -2.89 16.35 9.54
CA GLY A 382 -3.37 17.23 10.61
C GLY A 382 -2.67 17.04 11.96
N ALA A 383 -2.09 15.86 12.19
CA ALA A 383 -1.40 15.52 13.43
C ALA A 383 0.01 16.15 13.56
N VAL A 384 0.53 16.73 12.48
CA VAL A 384 1.89 17.29 12.43
C VAL A 384 1.89 18.72 11.89
N ALA A 385 2.94 19.49 12.25
CA ALA A 385 3.15 20.80 11.65
C ALA A 385 3.35 20.68 10.11
N PRO A 386 2.92 21.65 9.29
CA PRO A 386 3.05 21.62 7.84
C PRO A 386 4.47 21.36 7.32
N ALA A 387 5.48 21.82 8.08
CA ALA A 387 6.89 21.58 7.79
C ALA A 387 7.29 20.09 7.85
N ARG A 388 6.54 19.25 8.57
CA ARG A 388 6.77 17.81 8.76
C ARG A 388 5.82 16.92 7.94
N ALA A 389 5.07 17.51 7.01
CA ALA A 389 4.08 16.77 6.22
C ALA A 389 4.69 15.63 5.38
N GLY A 390 5.90 15.81 4.84
CA GLY A 390 6.62 14.75 4.12
C GLY A 390 6.94 13.55 5.03
N MET A 391 7.46 13.82 6.24
CA MET A 391 7.72 12.79 7.25
C MET A 391 6.45 12.00 7.60
N ALA A 392 5.34 12.69 7.91
CA ALA A 392 4.09 12.02 8.30
C ALA A 392 3.48 11.23 7.13
N GLY A 393 3.55 11.76 5.91
CA GLY A 393 3.11 11.07 4.70
C GLY A 393 3.96 9.84 4.40
N GLY A 394 5.27 9.96 4.50
CA GLY A 394 6.20 8.85 4.39
C GLY A 394 5.94 7.76 5.43
N ALA A 395 5.79 8.15 6.70
CA ALA A 395 5.50 7.23 7.80
C ALA A 395 4.16 6.48 7.58
N LEU A 396 3.08 7.18 7.21
CA LEU A 396 1.79 6.53 6.92
C LEU A 396 1.88 5.57 5.73
N ASN A 397 2.51 5.99 4.64
CA ASN A 397 2.68 5.11 3.48
C ASN A 397 3.55 3.89 3.82
N THR A 398 4.61 4.08 4.60
CA THR A 398 5.44 2.97 5.11
C THR A 398 4.63 2.01 5.98
N ALA A 399 3.83 2.53 6.92
CA ALA A 399 2.95 1.70 7.74
C ALA A 399 1.97 0.88 6.88
N ARG A 400 1.40 1.49 5.83
CA ARG A 400 0.51 0.80 4.88
C ARG A 400 1.24 -0.30 4.09
N GLN A 401 2.43 -0.03 3.59
CA GLN A 401 3.22 -1.02 2.84
C GLN A 401 3.68 -2.18 3.72
N LEU A 402 4.16 -1.88 4.93
CA LEU A 402 4.46 -2.90 5.93
C LEU A 402 3.21 -3.72 6.29
N GLY A 403 2.05 -3.05 6.41
CA GLY A 403 0.77 -3.71 6.65
C GLY A 403 0.41 -4.69 5.54
N THR A 404 0.60 -4.31 4.28
CA THR A 404 0.37 -5.21 3.13
C THR A 404 1.35 -6.38 3.15
N ALA A 405 2.65 -6.12 3.31
CA ALA A 405 3.68 -7.16 3.30
C ALA A 405 3.50 -8.17 4.46
N LEU A 406 3.34 -7.66 5.69
CA LEU A 406 3.07 -8.50 6.86
C LEU A 406 1.73 -9.22 6.75
N GLY A 407 0.71 -8.54 6.21
CA GLY A 407 -0.59 -9.11 5.95
C GLY A 407 -0.53 -10.29 4.98
N ILE A 408 0.16 -10.15 3.85
CA ILE A 408 0.36 -11.26 2.89
C ILE A 408 1.01 -12.45 3.59
N ALA A 409 2.08 -12.22 4.37
CA ALA A 409 2.77 -13.32 5.05
C ALA A 409 1.91 -14.02 6.10
N VAL A 410 1.26 -13.24 6.97
CA VAL A 410 0.40 -13.80 8.03
C VAL A 410 -0.78 -14.54 7.40
N LEU A 411 -1.47 -13.91 6.45
CA LEU A 411 -2.61 -14.52 5.78
C LEU A 411 -2.18 -15.71 4.91
N GLY A 412 -0.96 -15.70 4.35
CA GLY A 412 -0.40 -16.84 3.63
C GLY A 412 -0.16 -18.06 4.52
N ALA A 413 0.40 -17.84 5.70
CA ALA A 413 0.56 -18.92 6.67
C ALA A 413 -0.80 -19.50 7.11
N VAL A 414 -1.79 -18.63 7.33
CA VAL A 414 -3.17 -19.03 7.66
C VAL A 414 -3.82 -19.77 6.50
N PHE A 415 -3.70 -19.24 5.28
CA PHE A 415 -4.23 -19.88 4.05
C PHE A 415 -3.65 -21.29 3.88
N HIS A 416 -2.34 -21.43 4.02
CA HIS A 416 -1.67 -22.72 3.88
C HIS A 416 -2.10 -23.71 4.97
N ALA A 417 -2.29 -23.25 6.21
CA ALA A 417 -2.83 -24.08 7.29
C ALA A 417 -4.28 -24.51 7.00
N GLY A 418 -5.11 -23.59 6.48
CA GLY A 418 -6.48 -23.88 6.06
C GLY A 418 -6.56 -24.86 4.89
N LEU A 419 -5.67 -24.74 3.88
CA LEU A 419 -5.55 -25.74 2.81
C LEU A 419 -5.26 -27.13 3.37
N ARG A 420 -4.28 -27.26 4.27
CA ARG A 420 -3.95 -28.55 4.92
C ARG A 420 -5.11 -29.12 5.72
N SER A 421 -5.86 -28.27 6.40
CA SER A 421 -7.05 -28.66 7.16
C SER A 421 -8.15 -29.20 6.23
N GLY A 422 -8.42 -28.52 5.13
CA GLY A 422 -9.42 -28.93 4.14
C GLY A 422 -9.07 -30.21 3.39
N LEU A 423 -7.78 -30.47 3.16
CA LEU A 423 -7.30 -31.71 2.51
C LEU A 423 -7.35 -32.95 3.41
N GLY A 424 -7.46 -32.78 4.73
CA GLY A 424 -7.38 -33.89 5.68
C GLY A 424 -6.01 -34.56 5.71
N GLU A 425 -5.89 -35.70 6.44
CA GLU A 425 -4.59 -36.35 6.62
C GLU A 425 -4.01 -36.99 5.35
N GLY A 426 -4.87 -37.52 4.48
CA GLY A 426 -4.45 -38.22 3.25
C GLY A 426 -4.05 -37.30 2.08
N GLY A 427 -4.36 -35.99 2.15
CA GLY A 427 -4.10 -35.04 1.08
C GLY A 427 -3.08 -33.96 1.40
N ARG A 428 -2.45 -33.98 2.57
CA ARG A 428 -1.53 -32.91 3.03
C ARG A 428 -0.38 -32.60 2.08
N GLU A 429 0.07 -33.59 1.31
CA GLU A 429 1.14 -33.43 0.31
C GLU A 429 0.70 -32.52 -0.85
N LEU A 430 -0.60 -32.39 -1.10
CA LEU A 430 -1.16 -31.52 -2.14
C LEU A 430 -1.22 -30.05 -1.72
N ALA A 431 -1.07 -29.74 -0.43
CA ALA A 431 -1.22 -28.37 0.06
C ALA A 431 -0.20 -27.39 -0.56
N GLU A 432 1.05 -27.82 -0.72
CA GLU A 432 2.10 -26.99 -1.30
C GLU A 432 1.92 -26.75 -2.81
N PRO A 433 1.63 -27.78 -3.63
CA PRO A 433 1.25 -27.58 -5.02
C PRO A 433 0.01 -26.67 -5.19
N LEU A 434 -1.02 -26.81 -4.36
CA LEU A 434 -2.21 -25.97 -4.41
C LEU A 434 -1.91 -24.51 -4.03
N ALA A 435 -1.13 -24.31 -2.96
CA ALA A 435 -0.71 -22.99 -2.53
C ALA A 435 0.17 -22.26 -3.56
N SER A 436 0.84 -23.02 -4.43
CA SER A 436 1.68 -22.51 -5.53
C SER A 436 0.92 -22.34 -6.86
N GLY A 437 -0.40 -22.55 -6.88
CA GLY A 437 -1.21 -22.40 -8.10
C GLY A 437 -1.28 -23.64 -9.01
N GLY A 438 -0.81 -24.79 -8.55
CA GLY A 438 -0.76 -26.02 -9.31
C GLY A 438 -2.09 -26.79 -9.43
N ALA A 439 -3.22 -26.25 -8.95
CA ALA A 439 -4.50 -26.94 -8.97
C ALA A 439 -4.92 -27.37 -10.38
N GLY A 440 -4.82 -26.48 -11.37
CA GLY A 440 -5.15 -26.79 -12.76
C GLY A 440 -4.29 -27.91 -13.36
N GLN A 441 -3.01 -27.97 -13.03
CA GLN A 441 -2.10 -29.04 -13.47
C GLN A 441 -2.45 -30.38 -12.83
N LEU A 442 -2.74 -30.37 -11.52
CA LEU A 442 -3.16 -31.55 -10.79
C LEU A 442 -4.46 -32.14 -11.34
N LEU A 443 -5.45 -31.27 -11.62
CA LEU A 443 -6.74 -31.67 -12.18
C LEU A 443 -6.59 -32.16 -13.64
N ALA A 444 -5.71 -31.55 -14.43
CA ALA A 444 -5.44 -32.00 -15.79
C ALA A 444 -4.73 -33.36 -15.85
N ALA A 445 -3.85 -33.66 -14.89
CA ALA A 445 -3.13 -34.93 -14.80
C ALA A 445 -3.99 -36.09 -14.26
N ALA A 446 -5.11 -35.80 -13.58
CA ALA A 446 -5.99 -36.80 -13.03
C ALA A 446 -6.73 -37.58 -14.14
N PRO A 447 -6.87 -38.93 -13.99
CA PRO A 447 -7.67 -39.73 -14.91
C PRO A 447 -9.12 -39.22 -14.98
N ALA A 448 -9.69 -39.24 -16.19
CA ALA A 448 -11.09 -38.85 -16.37
C ALA A 448 -12.05 -39.77 -15.62
N GLY A 449 -13.17 -39.23 -15.13
CA GLY A 449 -14.20 -39.95 -14.37
C GLY A 449 -14.15 -39.68 -12.86
N ALA A 450 -14.62 -40.63 -12.06
CA ALA A 450 -14.84 -40.51 -10.63
C ALA A 450 -13.58 -40.04 -9.85
N ALA A 451 -12.37 -40.41 -10.29
CA ALA A 451 -11.13 -39.95 -9.67
C ALA A 451 -10.90 -38.44 -9.84
N ARG A 452 -11.19 -37.89 -11.01
CA ARG A 452 -11.09 -36.43 -11.26
C ARG A 452 -12.15 -35.67 -10.48
N GLU A 453 -13.40 -36.17 -10.44
CA GLU A 453 -14.47 -35.54 -9.66
C GLU A 453 -14.15 -35.52 -8.17
N ALA A 454 -13.64 -36.62 -7.62
CA ALA A 454 -13.20 -36.68 -6.23
C ALA A 454 -12.05 -35.71 -5.94
N LEU A 455 -11.06 -35.60 -6.84
CA LEU A 455 -9.97 -34.64 -6.69
C LEU A 455 -10.47 -33.19 -6.81
N THR A 456 -11.41 -32.90 -7.70
CA THR A 456 -12.03 -31.57 -7.83
C THR A 456 -12.72 -31.18 -6.53
N GLY A 457 -13.56 -32.03 -5.97
CA GLY A 457 -14.22 -31.75 -4.70
C GLY A 457 -13.24 -31.57 -3.52
N LEU A 458 -12.13 -32.32 -3.53
CA LEU A 458 -11.07 -32.15 -2.52
C LEU A 458 -10.36 -30.80 -2.67
N VAL A 459 -10.05 -30.37 -3.90
CA VAL A 459 -9.44 -29.08 -4.21
C VAL A 459 -10.37 -27.93 -3.82
N GLU A 460 -11.64 -28.01 -4.17
CA GLU A 460 -12.65 -27.00 -3.80
C GLU A 460 -12.79 -26.88 -2.28
N ALA A 461 -12.90 -28.00 -1.57
CA ALA A 461 -12.96 -28.00 -0.10
C ALA A 461 -11.70 -27.42 0.54
N ALA A 462 -10.53 -27.72 0.00
CA ALA A 462 -9.26 -27.18 0.47
C ALA A 462 -9.20 -25.65 0.28
N PHE A 463 -9.52 -25.14 -0.89
CA PHE A 463 -9.53 -23.70 -1.15
C PHE A 463 -10.59 -22.97 -0.31
N ALA A 464 -11.79 -23.51 -0.18
CA ALA A 464 -12.84 -22.94 0.66
C ALA A 464 -12.38 -22.82 2.12
N SER A 465 -11.78 -23.89 2.67
CA SER A 465 -11.19 -23.87 4.02
C SER A 465 -10.05 -22.85 4.14
N GLY A 466 -9.11 -22.84 3.19
CA GLY A 466 -7.99 -21.90 3.16
C GLY A 466 -8.43 -20.44 3.10
N LEU A 467 -9.38 -20.12 2.23
CA LEU A 467 -9.92 -18.76 2.08
C LEU A 467 -10.75 -18.34 3.30
N ARG A 468 -11.56 -19.24 3.85
CA ARG A 468 -12.37 -18.97 5.05
C ARG A 468 -11.50 -18.57 6.24
N GLU A 469 -10.44 -19.34 6.54
CA GLU A 469 -9.47 -19.02 7.60
C GLU A 469 -8.78 -17.67 7.32
N THR A 470 -8.41 -17.41 6.07
CA THR A 470 -7.81 -16.15 5.62
C THR A 470 -8.74 -14.97 5.83
N PHE A 471 -10.03 -15.10 5.50
CA PHE A 471 -11.02 -14.05 5.74
C PHE A 471 -11.28 -13.81 7.23
N LEU A 472 -11.30 -14.86 8.06
CA LEU A 472 -11.42 -14.72 9.52
C LEU A 472 -10.23 -13.97 10.12
N ALA A 473 -9.02 -14.28 9.68
CA ALA A 473 -7.81 -13.57 10.11
C ALA A 473 -7.82 -12.10 9.63
N SER A 474 -8.24 -11.85 8.38
CA SER A 474 -8.43 -10.49 7.85
C SER A 474 -9.47 -9.71 8.65
N ALA A 475 -10.59 -10.34 9.00
CA ALA A 475 -11.62 -9.74 9.84
C ALA A 475 -11.07 -9.35 11.22
N ALA A 476 -10.31 -10.23 11.86
CA ALA A 476 -9.67 -9.95 13.14
C ALA A 476 -8.73 -8.74 13.05
N MET A 477 -7.94 -8.62 11.97
CA MET A 477 -7.08 -7.44 11.71
C MET A 477 -7.92 -6.16 11.56
N GLY A 478 -9.01 -6.19 10.78
CA GLY A 478 -9.90 -5.05 10.58
C GLY A 478 -10.55 -4.60 11.88
N LEU A 479 -11.08 -5.54 12.68
CA LEU A 479 -11.69 -5.28 13.98
C LEU A 479 -10.68 -4.77 15.02
N ALA A 480 -9.47 -5.32 15.05
CA ALA A 480 -8.39 -4.82 15.91
C ALA A 480 -8.00 -3.39 15.55
N GLY A 481 -7.95 -3.07 14.24
CA GLY A 481 -7.72 -1.71 13.76
C GLY A 481 -8.82 -0.75 14.18
N ALA A 482 -10.08 -1.14 14.05
CA ALA A 482 -11.22 -0.35 14.50
C ALA A 482 -11.18 -0.09 16.01
N LEU A 483 -10.92 -1.13 16.80
CA LEU A 483 -10.77 -1.03 18.25
C LEU A 483 -9.65 -0.06 18.64
N THR A 484 -8.48 -0.18 17.99
CA THR A 484 -7.34 0.72 18.21
C THR A 484 -7.72 2.19 17.95
N VAL A 485 -8.43 2.45 16.84
CA VAL A 485 -8.91 3.79 16.51
C VAL A 485 -9.92 4.30 17.53
N PHE A 486 -10.89 3.47 17.93
CA PHE A 486 -11.89 3.86 18.92
C PHE A 486 -11.32 4.10 20.32
N LEU A 487 -10.25 3.44 20.69
CA LEU A 487 -9.58 3.64 21.98
C LEU A 487 -8.64 4.86 21.98
N LEU A 488 -7.88 5.07 20.92
CA LEU A 488 -6.81 6.07 20.89
C LEU A 488 -7.22 7.41 20.29
N LEU A 489 -8.14 7.43 19.30
CA LEU A 489 -8.67 8.66 18.74
C LEU A 489 -9.78 9.22 19.66
N ARG A 490 -9.45 10.24 20.44
CA ARG A 490 -10.42 10.98 21.24
C ARG A 490 -11.35 11.78 20.30
N GLY A 491 -12.66 11.73 20.54
CA GLY A 491 -13.66 12.45 19.76
C GLY A 491 -13.64 13.95 20.07
N GLY A 492 -12.68 14.66 19.48
CA GLY A 492 -12.67 16.12 19.43
C GLY A 492 -12.51 16.51 17.97
N THR A 493 -13.30 17.47 17.49
CA THR A 493 -12.97 18.21 16.27
C THR A 493 -11.54 18.73 16.41
N PRO A 494 -10.71 18.72 15.34
CA PRO A 494 -9.38 19.30 15.42
C PRO A 494 -9.53 20.75 15.88
N ASP A 495 -9.14 21.04 17.11
CA ASP A 495 -9.00 22.39 17.60
C ASP A 495 -7.89 23.06 16.77
N THR A 496 -8.28 23.81 15.78
CA THR A 496 -7.41 24.66 14.96
C THR A 496 -6.78 25.80 15.79
N ALA A 497 -6.88 25.74 17.12
CA ALA A 497 -6.49 26.81 18.02
C ALA A 497 -5.59 26.42 19.20
N ALA A 498 -5.15 25.17 19.33
CA ALA A 498 -4.26 24.81 20.43
C ALA A 498 -2.78 24.90 19.98
N GLY A 499 -2.18 26.09 20.09
CA GLY A 499 -0.72 26.20 19.97
C GLY A 499 -0.12 27.50 19.45
N ILE A 500 -0.89 28.56 19.28
CA ILE A 500 -0.28 29.88 19.16
C ILE A 500 -0.39 30.52 20.54
N PRO A 501 0.73 30.69 21.30
CA PRO A 501 0.71 31.57 22.45
C PRO A 501 0.24 32.94 21.94
N ARG A 502 -0.93 33.38 22.36
CA ARG A 502 -1.33 34.77 22.17
C ARG A 502 -0.23 35.60 22.78
N ALA A 503 0.58 36.27 21.93
CA ALA A 503 1.43 37.34 22.37
C ALA A 503 0.53 38.27 23.19
N ARG A 504 0.81 38.38 24.50
CA ARG A 504 0.20 39.40 25.35
C ARG A 504 0.49 40.72 24.66
N THR A 505 -0.49 41.29 24.02
CA THR A 505 -0.52 42.70 23.65
C THR A 505 -0.47 43.44 24.99
N LYS A 506 0.71 43.92 25.38
CA LYS A 506 0.81 44.96 26.38
C LYS A 506 -0.03 46.12 25.85
N SER A 507 -1.13 46.42 26.51
CA SER A 507 -1.83 47.68 26.37
C SER A 507 -0.84 48.81 26.58
N PRO A 508 -0.81 49.84 25.73
CA PRO A 508 -0.02 51.04 26.06
C PRO A 508 -0.80 51.83 27.10
N GLU A 509 -0.46 51.59 28.39
CA GLU A 509 -0.85 52.49 29.47
C GLU A 509 -0.03 53.75 29.34
N SER A 510 -0.76 54.84 29.18
CA SER A 510 -0.45 56.23 29.59
C SER A 510 0.96 56.73 29.32
N ALA A 511 1.20 57.31 28.14
CA ALA A 511 2.17 58.35 27.95
C ALA A 511 1.46 59.73 28.16
N GLY A 512 1.99 60.45 29.10
CA GLY A 512 1.45 61.63 29.70
C GLY A 512 0.98 62.74 28.81
N ALA A 513 -0.01 63.47 29.30
CA ALA A 513 -0.48 64.74 28.82
C ALA A 513 0.66 65.76 28.78
N VAL A 514 0.98 66.22 27.58
CA VAL A 514 1.83 67.43 27.37
C VAL A 514 0.88 68.61 27.27
N ALA A 515 0.96 69.54 28.21
CA ALA A 515 0.22 70.80 28.24
C ALA A 515 0.68 71.73 27.10
N PRO A 516 -0.22 72.54 26.52
CA PRO A 516 0.14 73.48 25.47
C PRO A 516 0.89 74.70 26.06
N PRO A 517 1.84 75.33 25.29
CA PRO A 517 2.54 76.52 25.74
C PRO A 517 1.64 77.76 25.68
N ALA A 518 1.74 78.57 26.75
CA ALA A 518 1.12 79.89 26.86
C ALA A 518 1.66 80.87 25.81
N ARG A 519 0.77 81.61 25.16
CA ARG A 519 1.12 82.74 24.33
C ARG A 519 1.46 83.96 25.21
N SER A 520 2.58 84.59 24.94
CA SER A 520 2.83 86.01 25.10
C SER A 520 3.58 86.51 23.92
#